data_0a538fc8584f69a46f80899295f0bb2f
#
_entry.id   0a538fc8584f69a46f80899295f0bb2f
#
_cell.length_a   1.000
_cell.length_b   1.000
_cell.length_c   1.000
_cell.angle_alpha   90.00
_cell.angle_beta   90.00
_cell.angle_gamma   90.00
#
_symmetry.space_group_name_H-M   'P 1'
#
loop_
_entity.id
_entity.type
_entity.pdbx_description
1 polymer ?
#
loop_
_entity_poly.entity_id
_entity_poly.type
_entity_poly.pdbx_seq_one_letter_code
_entity_poly.pdbx_strand_id
1 'polypeptide(L)'
;MLQICNFLHNFSHLLVIYAPNLIEFREFKTQGDFMKKIIALSTVAFLSTALYADAAMQKQIDELTKKLEVMEKKQDRNIQKIGEVNALAAKDNIKFDVDFRTSYDNLQYKTASGQKYKNDGLYSNRLWLGMGYAPTDTMVFKGQLAYHKAFGAAANSSSGMPQRGMGFDTFDWISSEALNDDKLRVREVYWLWTPTVGSFPMTVSVGRRPSTGGYLVNLRDDDTSKSPMGHVINMEFDGASAGVSLDKFVTGMNFKLCLGRGLTNAKSWANQADSATQVNMQTPTSPNYIKEDGALDTIDMAGFIFVPYDDGQYAVSTTWYRGFNVPGLTYGGSTNPANPAAPHIMALKTVGDMDGMAISAKVEGIGDGINDFLDETILFASFAASITHPDNITSHMTPMGPVQAATMLGSTDSETGTSFWLGAQLPNLTGGKFGLEYNHGSKYWRPFTYGEDTMIGSKLAARGDAYEAYWTQPLIKDVFSMQVRYTYIKYKYTGSDGFFGDGGTPMTMSEAQAMGMDPVEKAQDIRVYFRYRY
;
A
#
# COMPACT_ATOMS: atom_id res chain seq x y z
N MET A 1 -30.26 5.41 0.70
CA MET A 1 -30.66 4.35 1.66
C MET A 1 -31.76 3.43 1.11
N LEU A 2 -32.88 3.94 0.59
CA LEU A 2 -33.96 3.10 0.04
C LEU A 2 -33.54 2.27 -1.20
N GLN A 3 -32.68 2.76 -2.08
CA GLN A 3 -32.22 2.03 -3.25
C GLN A 3 -31.26 0.89 -2.91
N ILE A 4 -30.46 1.04 -1.87
CA ILE A 4 -29.55 -0.02 -1.38
C ILE A 4 -30.34 -1.14 -0.71
N CYS A 5 -31.39 -0.80 0.04
CA CYS A 5 -32.29 -1.80 0.63
C CYS A 5 -33.04 -2.62 -0.43
N ASN A 6 -33.49 -1.99 -1.53
CA ASN A 6 -34.13 -2.69 -2.63
C ASN A 6 -33.16 -3.60 -3.41
N PHE A 7 -31.90 -3.20 -3.56
CA PHE A 7 -30.88 -4.03 -4.19
C PHE A 7 -30.54 -5.25 -3.34
N LEU A 8 -30.36 -5.07 -2.04
CA LEU A 8 -30.08 -6.17 -1.10
C LEU A 8 -31.30 -7.12 -0.95
N HIS A 9 -32.51 -6.58 -0.98
CA HIS A 9 -33.74 -7.39 -0.91
C HIS A 9 -33.92 -8.26 -2.17
N ASN A 10 -33.67 -7.71 -3.35
CA ASN A 10 -33.73 -8.48 -4.60
C ASN A 10 -32.60 -9.51 -4.72
N PHE A 11 -31.42 -9.22 -4.13
CA PHE A 11 -30.29 -10.14 -4.12
C PHE A 11 -30.52 -11.34 -3.18
N SER A 12 -31.18 -11.12 -2.03
CA SER A 12 -31.57 -12.22 -1.12
C SER A 12 -32.55 -13.19 -1.76
N HIS A 13 -33.48 -12.72 -2.60
CA HIS A 13 -34.40 -13.56 -3.35
C HIS A 13 -33.73 -14.38 -4.46
N LEU A 14 -32.66 -13.84 -5.07
CA LEU A 14 -31.89 -14.59 -6.08
C LEU A 14 -31.08 -15.74 -5.45
N LEU A 15 -30.54 -15.54 -4.25
CA LEU A 15 -29.79 -16.56 -3.51
C LEU A 15 -30.65 -17.72 -3.05
N VAL A 16 -31.91 -17.46 -2.71
CA VAL A 16 -32.88 -18.52 -2.28
C VAL A 16 -33.35 -19.40 -3.45
N ILE A 17 -33.35 -18.88 -4.67
CA ILE A 17 -33.83 -19.63 -5.86
C ILE A 17 -32.74 -20.59 -6.39
N TYR A 18 -31.45 -20.35 -6.13
CA TYR A 18 -30.35 -21.20 -6.63
C TYR A 18 -29.71 -22.12 -5.58
N ALA A 19 -30.15 -22.07 -4.33
CA ALA A 19 -29.63 -22.89 -3.24
C ALA A 19 -30.00 -24.38 -3.22
N PRO A 20 -31.08 -24.88 -3.86
CA PRO A 20 -31.45 -26.29 -3.72
C PRO A 20 -30.53 -27.29 -4.43
N ASN A 21 -29.69 -26.87 -5.37
CA ASN A 21 -28.89 -27.79 -6.19
C ASN A 21 -27.41 -27.87 -5.79
N LEU A 22 -27.00 -27.27 -4.67
CA LEU A 22 -25.62 -27.25 -4.19
C LEU A 22 -25.30 -28.30 -3.11
N ILE A 23 -26.23 -29.22 -2.81
CA ILE A 23 -26.10 -30.20 -1.72
C ILE A 23 -25.46 -31.53 -2.16
N GLU A 24 -25.11 -31.73 -3.41
CA GLU A 24 -24.61 -33.03 -3.91
C GLU A 24 -23.14 -33.06 -4.37
N PHE A 25 -22.27 -32.27 -3.82
CA PHE A 25 -20.80 -32.49 -3.93
C PHE A 25 -20.15 -32.66 -2.56
N ARG A 26 -20.42 -33.79 -1.92
CA ARG A 26 -19.59 -34.32 -0.85
C ARG A 26 -18.52 -35.20 -1.46
N GLU A 27 -17.29 -34.92 -0.99
CA GLU A 27 -16.08 -35.74 -1.02
C GLU A 27 -14.97 -35.31 -2.00
N PHE A 28 -14.19 -34.32 -1.54
CA PHE A 28 -12.71 -34.47 -1.59
C PHE A 28 -12.14 -33.64 -0.42
N LYS A 29 -11.98 -34.30 0.72
CA LYS A 29 -11.31 -33.73 1.90
C LYS A 29 -9.83 -33.74 1.70
N THR A 30 -9.21 -32.58 1.87
CA THR A 30 -7.75 -32.41 1.84
C THR A 30 -7.07 -33.16 2.97
N GLN A 31 -5.82 -33.55 2.75
CA GLN A 31 -4.97 -34.33 3.68
C GLN A 31 -4.87 -33.72 5.09
N GLY A 32 -5.09 -32.37 5.22
CA GLY A 32 -5.11 -31.65 6.50
C GLY A 32 -6.29 -31.97 7.40
N ASP A 33 -7.49 -32.21 6.82
CA ASP A 33 -8.69 -32.57 7.60
C ASP A 33 -8.61 -34.00 8.16
N PHE A 34 -7.88 -34.88 7.48
CA PHE A 34 -7.62 -36.25 7.93
C PHE A 34 -6.67 -36.25 9.13
N MET A 35 -5.61 -35.43 9.11
CA MET A 35 -4.70 -35.27 10.25
C MET A 35 -5.39 -34.66 11.47
N LYS A 36 -6.23 -33.61 11.31
CA LYS A 36 -7.01 -33.03 12.40
C LYS A 36 -7.94 -34.04 13.08
N LYS A 37 -8.55 -34.95 12.32
CA LYS A 37 -9.40 -36.02 12.88
C LYS A 37 -8.59 -37.13 13.56
N ILE A 38 -7.39 -37.46 13.09
CA ILE A 38 -6.51 -38.41 13.77
C ILE A 38 -6.01 -37.83 15.09
N ILE A 39 -5.67 -36.54 15.14
CA ILE A 39 -5.25 -35.85 16.35
C ILE A 39 -6.43 -35.77 17.34
N ALA A 40 -7.63 -35.41 16.90
CA ALA A 40 -8.82 -35.41 17.74
C ALA A 40 -9.20 -36.81 18.27
N LEU A 41 -9.07 -37.87 17.46
CA LEU A 41 -9.32 -39.25 17.92
C LEU A 41 -8.25 -39.75 18.89
N SER A 42 -6.97 -39.36 18.69
CA SER A 42 -5.90 -39.71 19.64
C SER A 42 -6.07 -38.99 20.97
N THR A 43 -6.51 -37.72 20.96
CA THR A 43 -6.79 -36.95 22.17
C THR A 43 -7.97 -37.54 22.97
N VAL A 44 -9.03 -38.01 22.31
CA VAL A 44 -10.17 -38.68 22.96
C VAL A 44 -9.80 -40.06 23.49
N ALA A 45 -8.93 -40.81 22.80
CA ALA A 45 -8.44 -42.10 23.32
C ALA A 45 -7.51 -41.94 24.53
N PHE A 46 -6.76 -40.84 24.64
CA PHE A 46 -5.96 -40.52 25.81
C PHE A 46 -6.80 -40.02 26.99
N LEU A 47 -7.89 -39.31 26.77
CA LEU A 47 -8.80 -38.83 27.84
C LEU A 47 -9.58 -39.97 28.52
N SER A 48 -9.76 -41.11 27.86
CA SER A 48 -10.45 -42.27 28.50
C SER A 48 -9.57 -43.09 29.44
N THR A 49 -8.24 -42.88 29.41
CA THR A 49 -7.31 -43.53 30.35
C THR A 49 -6.85 -42.60 31.49
N ALA A 50 -7.26 -41.31 31.47
CA ALA A 50 -6.75 -40.26 32.36
C ALA A 50 -7.50 -40.12 33.71
N LEU A 51 -8.26 -41.11 34.15
CA LEU A 51 -8.88 -41.10 35.48
C LEU A 51 -7.87 -41.37 36.64
N TYR A 52 -6.61 -41.57 36.31
CA TYR A 52 -5.51 -41.74 37.29
C TYR A 52 -4.20 -41.05 36.87
N ALA A 53 -4.25 -39.97 36.10
CA ALA A 53 -3.04 -39.27 35.70
C ALA A 53 -2.60 -38.27 36.78
N ASP A 54 -1.38 -38.47 37.28
CA ASP A 54 -0.67 -37.58 38.21
C ASP A 54 -0.57 -36.16 37.63
N ALA A 55 -0.68 -35.13 38.48
CA ALA A 55 -0.60 -33.70 38.10
C ALA A 55 0.66 -33.34 37.28
N ALA A 56 1.72 -34.15 37.40
CA ALA A 56 2.93 -34.03 36.59
C ALA A 56 2.70 -34.41 35.13
N MET A 57 1.84 -35.39 34.83
CA MET A 57 1.53 -35.82 33.47
C MET A 57 0.58 -34.82 32.76
N GLN A 58 -0.35 -34.24 33.52
CA GLN A 58 -1.22 -33.18 33.02
C GLN A 58 -0.39 -31.95 32.62
N LYS A 59 0.59 -31.55 33.44
CA LYS A 59 1.50 -30.46 33.15
C LYS A 59 2.36 -30.72 31.89
N GLN A 60 2.76 -31.98 31.68
CA GLN A 60 3.48 -32.37 30.44
C GLN A 60 2.58 -32.37 29.22
N ILE A 61 1.30 -32.73 29.35
CA ILE A 61 0.31 -32.68 28.26
C ILE A 61 0.04 -31.22 27.89
N ASP A 62 -0.16 -30.34 28.88
CA ASP A 62 -0.38 -28.90 28.66
C ASP A 62 0.86 -28.24 27.99
N GLU A 63 2.06 -28.63 28.42
CA GLU A 63 3.31 -28.14 27.83
C GLU A 63 3.53 -28.66 26.38
N LEU A 64 3.15 -29.91 26.12
CA LEU A 64 3.20 -30.50 24.77
C LEU A 64 2.14 -29.90 23.86
N THR A 65 0.93 -29.65 24.36
CA THR A 65 -0.15 -29.00 23.63
C THR A 65 0.25 -27.58 23.27
N LYS A 66 0.82 -26.84 24.22
CA LYS A 66 1.34 -25.49 23.95
C LYS A 66 2.51 -25.46 22.96
N LYS A 67 3.39 -26.48 22.99
CA LYS A 67 4.45 -26.66 21.99
C LYS A 67 3.89 -27.03 20.60
N LEU A 68 2.82 -27.81 20.55
CA LEU A 68 2.14 -28.20 19.31
C LEU A 68 1.44 -26.98 18.68
N GLU A 69 0.77 -26.15 19.45
CA GLU A 69 0.16 -24.90 18.98
C GLU A 69 1.21 -23.90 18.48
N VAL A 70 2.33 -23.76 19.20
CA VAL A 70 3.47 -22.95 18.75
C VAL A 70 4.08 -23.51 17.46
N MET A 71 4.11 -24.85 17.29
CA MET A 71 4.58 -25.50 16.08
C MET A 71 3.58 -25.35 14.91
N GLU A 72 2.28 -25.44 15.14
CA GLU A 72 1.24 -25.14 14.14
C GLU A 72 1.31 -23.68 13.70
N LYS A 73 1.36 -22.74 14.63
CA LYS A 73 1.56 -21.31 14.33
C LYS A 73 2.91 -21.02 13.63
N LYS A 74 3.95 -21.82 13.90
CA LYS A 74 5.22 -21.80 13.12
C LYS A 74 5.04 -22.39 11.73
N GLN A 75 4.21 -23.41 11.60
CA GLN A 75 3.93 -24.07 10.32
C GLN A 75 3.08 -23.16 9.43
N ASP A 76 2.10 -22.46 9.95
CA ASP A 76 1.31 -21.46 9.22
C ASP A 76 2.14 -20.24 8.83
N ARG A 77 3.08 -19.80 9.68
CA ARG A 77 4.11 -18.80 9.31
C ARG A 77 5.09 -19.30 8.25
N ASN A 78 5.48 -20.56 8.32
CA ASN A 78 6.28 -21.16 7.27
C ASN A 78 5.46 -21.31 6.00
N ILE A 79 4.14 -21.50 6.06
CA ILE A 79 3.24 -21.51 4.90
C ILE A 79 3.07 -20.09 4.33
N GLN A 80 3.04 -19.04 5.14
CA GLN A 80 3.12 -17.64 4.65
C GLN A 80 4.51 -17.33 4.05
N LYS A 81 5.60 -17.80 4.66
CA LYS A 81 6.94 -17.81 4.05
C LYS A 81 7.04 -18.77 2.86
N ILE A 82 6.28 -19.86 2.84
CA ILE A 82 6.10 -20.83 1.76
C ILE A 82 5.24 -20.26 0.62
N GLY A 83 4.43 -19.22 0.84
CA GLY A 83 3.91 -18.39 -0.27
C GLY A 83 5.08 -17.78 -1.09
N GLU A 84 6.18 -17.43 -0.44
CA GLU A 84 7.47 -17.15 -1.12
C GLU A 84 8.16 -18.42 -1.65
N VAL A 85 7.99 -19.55 -1.01
CA VAL A 85 8.61 -20.86 -1.33
C VAL A 85 7.74 -21.72 -2.27
N ASN A 86 6.43 -21.49 -2.41
CA ASN A 86 5.62 -22.13 -3.45
C ASN A 86 5.98 -21.68 -4.88
N ALA A 87 6.69 -20.57 -5.03
CA ALA A 87 7.43 -20.28 -6.24
C ALA A 87 8.59 -21.29 -6.45
N LEU A 88 9.15 -21.87 -5.38
CA LEU A 88 10.23 -22.88 -5.43
C LEU A 88 9.75 -24.26 -5.92
N ALA A 89 8.48 -24.60 -5.80
CA ALA A 89 7.93 -25.86 -6.34
C ALA A 89 7.68 -25.81 -7.86
N ALA A 90 7.96 -24.66 -8.52
CA ALA A 90 7.81 -24.48 -9.96
C ALA A 90 9.14 -24.66 -10.70
N LYS A 91 9.92 -25.68 -10.37
CA LYS A 91 11.26 -25.92 -10.97
C LYS A 91 11.29 -25.97 -12.50
N ASP A 92 10.15 -26.23 -13.15
CA ASP A 92 10.13 -26.46 -14.59
C ASP A 92 9.20 -25.49 -15.37
N ASN A 93 8.33 -24.69 -14.68
CA ASN A 93 7.35 -23.84 -15.36
C ASN A 93 7.13 -22.51 -14.64
N ILE A 94 6.85 -21.46 -15.41
CA ILE A 94 6.35 -20.20 -14.87
C ILE A 94 4.93 -20.42 -14.33
N LYS A 95 4.71 -20.10 -13.05
CA LYS A 95 3.38 -20.06 -12.45
C LYS A 95 2.78 -18.68 -12.59
N PHE A 96 1.51 -18.65 -12.90
CA PHE A 96 0.71 -17.42 -12.98
C PHE A 96 -0.32 -17.41 -11.86
N ASP A 97 -0.58 -16.23 -11.32
CA ASP A 97 -1.72 -15.95 -10.46
C ASP A 97 -2.52 -14.79 -11.04
N VAL A 98 -3.81 -14.77 -10.74
CA VAL A 98 -4.75 -13.74 -11.22
C VAL A 98 -5.47 -13.16 -10.03
N ASP A 99 -5.42 -11.84 -9.91
CA ASP A 99 -6.24 -11.04 -8.99
C ASP A 99 -7.02 -10.03 -9.80
N PHE A 100 -8.32 -10.26 -9.92
CA PHE A 100 -9.22 -9.40 -10.68
C PHE A 100 -10.30 -8.82 -9.77
N ARG A 101 -10.42 -7.50 -9.78
CA ARG A 101 -11.39 -6.75 -8.99
C ARG A 101 -12.24 -5.85 -9.87
N THR A 102 -13.56 -5.90 -9.69
CA THR A 102 -14.49 -4.91 -10.22
C THR A 102 -15.09 -4.14 -9.06
N SER A 103 -14.99 -2.82 -9.08
CA SER A 103 -15.47 -1.95 -8.00
C SER A 103 -16.45 -0.89 -8.49
N TYR A 104 -17.33 -0.50 -7.57
CA TYR A 104 -18.19 0.66 -7.62
C TYR A 104 -17.80 1.58 -6.48
N ASP A 105 -17.57 2.86 -6.79
CA ASP A 105 -17.22 3.90 -5.82
C ASP A 105 -18.26 5.04 -5.88
N ASN A 106 -18.70 5.49 -4.70
CA ASN A 106 -19.55 6.68 -4.51
C ASN A 106 -18.74 7.73 -3.77
N LEU A 107 -18.21 8.68 -4.52
CA LEU A 107 -17.32 9.73 -4.04
C LEU A 107 -18.10 11.00 -3.72
N GLN A 108 -17.82 11.58 -2.55
CA GLN A 108 -18.42 12.85 -2.14
C GLN A 108 -17.36 13.73 -1.48
N TYR A 109 -17.36 14.99 -1.87
CA TYR A 109 -16.45 16.00 -1.33
C TYR A 109 -17.23 17.21 -0.83
N LYS A 110 -16.70 17.82 0.22
CA LYS A 110 -17.16 19.12 0.71
C LYS A 110 -15.96 20.03 0.89
N THR A 111 -16.01 21.22 0.29
CA THR A 111 -14.97 22.24 0.45
C THR A 111 -15.17 23.04 1.74
N ALA A 112 -14.18 23.84 2.09
CA ALA A 112 -14.20 24.72 3.24
C ALA A 112 -15.34 25.76 3.17
N SER A 113 -15.69 26.25 1.97
CA SER A 113 -16.86 27.14 1.76
C SER A 113 -18.21 26.43 1.88
N GLY A 114 -18.21 25.10 1.93
CA GLY A 114 -19.42 24.29 1.98
C GLY A 114 -19.93 23.79 0.64
N GLN A 115 -19.25 24.09 -0.47
CA GLN A 115 -19.53 23.55 -1.79
C GLN A 115 -19.43 22.01 -1.76
N LYS A 116 -20.31 21.35 -2.50
CA LYS A 116 -20.35 19.88 -2.55
C LYS A 116 -20.12 19.39 -3.97
N TYR A 117 -19.24 18.40 -4.10
CA TYR A 117 -18.98 17.70 -5.34
C TYR A 117 -19.21 16.21 -5.12
N LYS A 118 -19.71 15.51 -6.12
CA LYS A 118 -19.95 14.08 -6.04
C LYS A 118 -19.70 13.37 -7.36
N ASN A 119 -19.33 12.12 -7.26
CA ASN A 119 -19.43 11.12 -8.32
C ASN A 119 -20.06 9.86 -7.71
N ASP A 120 -21.34 9.63 -8.01
CA ASP A 120 -22.13 8.56 -7.44
C ASP A 120 -22.19 7.30 -8.35
N GLY A 121 -21.27 7.17 -9.28
CA GLY A 121 -21.27 6.07 -10.25
C GLY A 121 -19.92 5.80 -10.90
N LEU A 122 -18.82 5.84 -10.14
CA LEU A 122 -17.50 5.48 -10.66
C LEU A 122 -17.33 3.96 -10.60
N TYR A 123 -17.29 3.33 -11.76
CA TYR A 123 -16.97 1.90 -11.90
C TYR A 123 -15.54 1.75 -12.38
N SER A 124 -14.83 0.76 -11.82
CA SER A 124 -13.46 0.46 -12.25
C SER A 124 -13.15 -1.03 -12.22
N ASN A 125 -12.19 -1.43 -13.06
CA ASN A 125 -11.56 -2.74 -13.02
C ASN A 125 -10.09 -2.61 -12.61
N ARG A 126 -9.63 -3.58 -11.80
CA ARG A 126 -8.22 -3.79 -11.50
C ARG A 126 -7.86 -5.24 -11.83
N LEU A 127 -6.84 -5.44 -12.62
CA LEU A 127 -6.24 -6.75 -12.87
C LEU A 127 -4.78 -6.70 -12.40
N TRP A 128 -4.42 -7.65 -11.57
CA TRP A 128 -3.03 -8.00 -11.30
C TRP A 128 -2.77 -9.40 -11.83
N LEU A 129 -1.80 -9.53 -12.71
CA LEU A 129 -1.34 -10.79 -13.26
C LEU A 129 0.05 -11.06 -12.71
N GLY A 130 0.13 -11.93 -11.72
CA GLY A 130 1.37 -12.35 -11.10
C GLY A 130 2.05 -13.46 -11.89
N MET A 131 3.37 -13.52 -11.77
CA MET A 131 4.20 -14.57 -12.35
C MET A 131 5.37 -14.90 -11.42
N GLY A 132 5.69 -16.18 -11.29
CA GLY A 132 6.79 -16.66 -10.48
C GLY A 132 7.51 -17.80 -11.14
N TYR A 133 8.84 -17.81 -11.02
CA TYR A 133 9.69 -18.88 -11.49
C TYR A 133 10.88 -19.10 -10.55
N ALA A 134 11.15 -20.34 -10.18
CA ALA A 134 12.25 -20.71 -9.29
C ALA A 134 13.21 -21.67 -10.02
N PRO A 135 14.22 -21.16 -10.73
CA PRO A 135 15.18 -21.99 -11.44
C PRO A 135 16.06 -22.82 -10.50
N THR A 136 16.22 -22.40 -9.25
CA THR A 136 16.96 -23.11 -8.20
C THR A 136 16.26 -22.99 -6.86
N ASP A 137 16.70 -23.75 -5.86
CA ASP A 137 16.13 -23.72 -4.50
C ASP A 137 16.38 -22.39 -3.77
N THR A 138 17.32 -21.58 -4.25
CA THR A 138 17.70 -20.31 -3.61
C THR A 138 17.46 -19.07 -4.48
N MET A 139 17.04 -19.24 -5.74
CA MET A 139 16.82 -18.13 -6.65
C MET A 139 15.38 -18.16 -7.18
N VAL A 140 14.68 -17.05 -7.03
CA VAL A 140 13.30 -16.87 -7.48
C VAL A 140 13.20 -15.61 -8.31
N PHE A 141 12.54 -15.69 -9.45
CA PHE A 141 12.02 -14.56 -10.19
C PHE A 141 10.56 -14.32 -9.80
N LYS A 142 10.19 -13.07 -9.57
CA LYS A 142 8.80 -12.65 -9.38
C LYS A 142 8.49 -11.44 -10.27
N GLY A 143 7.28 -11.44 -10.83
CA GLY A 143 6.75 -10.33 -11.59
C GLY A 143 5.26 -10.16 -11.35
N GLN A 144 4.76 -8.94 -11.50
CA GLN A 144 3.34 -8.64 -11.50
C GLN A 144 3.06 -7.51 -12.48
N LEU A 145 2.13 -7.77 -13.41
CA LEU A 145 1.58 -6.76 -14.30
C LEU A 145 0.29 -6.22 -13.68
N ALA A 146 0.07 -4.91 -13.81
CA ALA A 146 -1.11 -4.24 -13.27
C ALA A 146 -1.85 -3.46 -14.36
N TYR A 147 -3.17 -3.53 -14.30
CA TYR A 147 -4.11 -2.76 -15.12
C TYR A 147 -5.19 -2.22 -14.19
N HIS A 148 -5.42 -0.91 -14.24
CA HIS A 148 -6.43 -0.28 -13.40
C HIS A 148 -7.13 0.83 -14.20
N LYS A 149 -8.40 0.62 -14.54
CA LYS A 149 -9.15 1.47 -15.46
C LYS A 149 -10.55 1.76 -14.95
N ALA A 150 -10.97 3.02 -15.06
CA ALA A 150 -12.38 3.38 -14.96
C ALA A 150 -13.16 2.88 -16.19
N PHE A 151 -14.41 2.45 -16.01
CA PHE A 151 -15.27 2.04 -17.12
C PHE A 151 -15.47 3.21 -18.09
N GLY A 152 -15.31 2.95 -19.38
CA GLY A 152 -15.46 3.96 -20.43
C GLY A 152 -14.30 4.95 -20.54
N ALA A 153 -13.25 4.87 -19.71
CA ALA A 153 -12.08 5.71 -19.87
C ALA A 153 -11.33 5.35 -21.17
N ALA A 154 -11.04 6.35 -22.01
CA ALA A 154 -10.33 6.15 -23.27
C ALA A 154 -8.83 6.37 -23.12
N ALA A 155 -8.04 5.62 -23.88
CA ALA A 155 -6.57 5.63 -23.85
C ALA A 155 -5.92 6.98 -24.21
N ASN A 156 -6.64 7.89 -24.82
CA ASN A 156 -6.17 9.22 -25.21
C ASN A 156 -7.32 10.21 -25.03
N SER A 157 -7.72 10.50 -23.83
CA SER A 157 -8.62 11.62 -23.64
C SER A 157 -7.83 12.92 -23.86
N SER A 158 -7.67 13.32 -25.12
CA SER A 158 -7.31 14.67 -25.51
C SER A 158 -8.33 15.73 -25.06
N SER A 159 -9.31 15.30 -24.30
CA SER A 159 -10.44 16.10 -23.80
C SER A 159 -10.08 17.06 -22.67
N GLY A 160 -8.80 17.27 -22.38
CA GLY A 160 -8.38 18.28 -21.40
C GLY A 160 -8.82 18.03 -19.96
N MET A 161 -9.50 16.92 -19.69
CA MET A 161 -9.83 16.53 -18.32
C MET A 161 -8.59 15.90 -17.69
N PRO A 162 -8.04 16.49 -16.64
CA PRO A 162 -6.99 15.85 -15.88
C PRO A 162 -7.56 14.59 -15.28
N GLN A 163 -7.32 13.46 -15.93
CA GLN A 163 -7.36 12.21 -15.18
C GLN A 163 -6.34 12.35 -14.06
N ARG A 164 -6.64 11.78 -12.91
CA ARG A 164 -5.68 11.66 -11.82
C ARG A 164 -4.41 11.06 -12.41
N GLY A 165 -3.38 11.85 -12.59
CA GLY A 165 -2.21 11.42 -13.34
C GLY A 165 -1.65 12.43 -14.32
N MET A 166 -2.32 13.52 -14.58
CA MET A 166 -1.70 14.58 -15.39
C MET A 166 -0.50 15.14 -14.64
N GLY A 167 0.70 14.87 -15.15
CA GLY A 167 1.97 15.14 -14.50
C GLY A 167 2.44 14.07 -13.53
N PHE A 168 1.57 13.10 -13.16
CA PHE A 168 1.93 12.00 -12.26
C PHE A 168 2.34 10.73 -12.98
N ASP A 169 1.92 10.50 -14.20
CA ASP A 169 2.38 9.42 -15.05
C ASP A 169 3.82 9.62 -15.56
N THR A 170 4.45 10.75 -15.29
CA THR A 170 5.90 10.90 -15.39
C THR A 170 6.63 10.25 -14.22
N PHE A 171 5.94 9.99 -13.09
CA PHE A 171 6.48 9.28 -11.95
C PHE A 171 5.98 7.85 -11.97
N ASP A 172 6.91 6.93 -11.95
CA ASP A 172 6.67 5.50 -12.04
C ASP A 172 6.05 4.91 -10.75
N TRP A 173 6.06 5.65 -9.66
CA TRP A 173 5.87 5.22 -8.27
C TRP A 173 4.43 4.93 -7.88
N ILE A 174 3.45 5.55 -8.54
CA ILE A 174 2.02 5.38 -8.21
C ILE A 174 1.20 4.91 -9.40
N SER A 175 1.85 4.72 -10.54
CA SER A 175 1.17 4.57 -11.81
C SER A 175 0.30 3.31 -11.88
N SER A 176 0.68 2.23 -11.22
CA SER A 176 -0.07 0.98 -11.24
C SER A 176 -1.21 0.93 -10.23
N GLU A 177 -1.29 1.87 -9.28
CA GLU A 177 -2.38 2.00 -8.31
C GLU A 177 -3.40 3.08 -8.69
N ALA A 178 -3.09 3.96 -9.65
CA ALA A 178 -4.02 4.96 -10.15
C ALA A 178 -4.95 4.39 -11.23
N LEU A 179 -6.12 5.01 -11.41
CA LEU A 179 -6.99 4.73 -12.55
C LEU A 179 -6.32 5.25 -13.82
N ASN A 180 -5.66 4.36 -14.55
CA ASN A 180 -5.09 4.65 -15.84
C ASN A 180 -6.10 4.40 -16.97
N ASP A 181 -5.69 4.65 -18.18
CA ASP A 181 -6.38 4.19 -19.39
C ASP A 181 -6.13 2.68 -19.63
N ASP A 182 -6.13 2.21 -20.85
CA ASP A 182 -5.93 0.80 -21.27
C ASP A 182 -4.50 0.28 -21.07
N LYS A 183 -3.64 0.96 -20.29
CA LYS A 183 -2.24 0.58 -20.17
C LYS A 183 -2.05 -0.54 -19.16
N LEU A 184 -1.39 -1.59 -19.61
CA LEU A 184 -0.82 -2.62 -18.76
C LEU A 184 0.57 -2.17 -18.31
N ARG A 185 0.81 -2.12 -17.01
CA ARG A 185 2.06 -1.62 -16.42
C ARG A 185 2.75 -2.69 -15.59
N VAL A 186 4.06 -2.59 -15.47
CA VAL A 186 4.83 -3.46 -14.58
C VAL A 186 4.73 -2.89 -13.17
N ARG A 187 4.04 -3.61 -12.29
CA ARG A 187 3.93 -3.27 -10.86
C ARG A 187 5.11 -3.81 -10.06
N GLU A 188 5.52 -5.05 -10.34
CA GLU A 188 6.65 -5.70 -9.71
C GLU A 188 7.41 -6.51 -10.75
N VAL A 189 8.73 -6.47 -10.72
CA VAL A 189 9.61 -7.36 -11.47
C VAL A 189 10.98 -7.40 -10.80
N TYR A 190 11.33 -8.54 -10.19
CA TYR A 190 12.57 -8.65 -9.46
C TYR A 190 13.01 -10.11 -9.33
N TRP A 191 14.27 -10.30 -9.06
CA TRP A 191 14.79 -11.58 -8.57
C TRP A 191 15.08 -11.51 -7.06
N LEU A 192 14.90 -12.64 -6.42
CA LEU A 192 15.16 -12.85 -4.99
C LEU A 192 16.14 -14.01 -4.86
N TRP A 193 17.23 -13.77 -4.19
CA TRP A 193 18.22 -14.77 -3.81
C TRP A 193 18.23 -14.95 -2.30
N THR A 194 18.18 -16.22 -1.84
CA THR A 194 18.06 -16.57 -0.42
C THR A 194 19.24 -17.43 0.04
N PRO A 195 20.47 -16.87 0.11
CA PRO A 195 21.64 -17.60 0.57
C PRO A 195 21.61 -17.77 2.09
N THR A 196 22.38 -18.76 2.57
CA THR A 196 22.74 -18.88 3.98
C THR A 196 24.22 -18.60 4.15
N VAL A 197 24.57 -17.60 4.97
CA VAL A 197 25.98 -17.26 5.26
C VAL A 197 26.29 -17.65 6.70
N GLY A 198 27.10 -18.68 6.84
CA GLY A 198 27.31 -19.32 8.13
C GLY A 198 26.01 -19.92 8.66
N SER A 199 25.49 -19.39 9.78
CA SER A 199 24.21 -19.82 10.37
C SER A 199 23.08 -18.80 10.16
N PHE A 200 23.27 -17.79 9.29
CA PHE A 200 22.31 -16.72 9.08
C PHE A 200 21.64 -16.84 7.71
N PRO A 201 20.33 -17.11 7.65
CA PRO A 201 19.57 -16.96 6.42
C PRO A 201 19.57 -15.49 5.97
N MET A 202 19.84 -15.27 4.71
CA MET A 202 19.86 -13.95 4.10
C MET A 202 18.87 -13.86 2.94
N THR A 203 18.52 -12.64 2.56
CA THR A 203 17.75 -12.35 1.36
C THR A 203 18.41 -11.22 0.61
N VAL A 204 18.59 -11.36 -0.69
CA VAL A 204 19.07 -10.30 -1.58
C VAL A 204 18.12 -10.20 -2.75
N SER A 205 17.68 -9.00 -3.10
CA SER A 205 16.83 -8.85 -4.27
C SER A 205 17.07 -7.53 -4.98
N VAL A 206 16.88 -7.55 -6.30
CA VAL A 206 17.07 -6.38 -7.17
C VAL A 206 15.97 -6.37 -8.23
N GLY A 207 15.51 -5.17 -8.57
CA GLY A 207 14.47 -4.91 -9.56
C GLY A 207 13.40 -3.98 -9.01
N ARG A 208 12.21 -3.97 -9.65
CA ARG A 208 11.04 -3.26 -9.18
C ARG A 208 10.42 -4.06 -8.03
N ARG A 209 10.74 -3.62 -6.84
CA ARG A 209 10.44 -4.34 -5.59
C ARG A 209 9.01 -4.06 -5.13
N PRO A 210 8.33 -5.03 -4.46
CA PRO A 210 7.03 -4.79 -3.86
C PRO A 210 7.16 -3.76 -2.72
N SER A 211 6.59 -2.58 -2.93
CA SER A 211 6.60 -1.46 -1.98
C SER A 211 5.20 -0.88 -1.73
N THR A 212 4.17 -1.50 -2.28
CA THR A 212 2.75 -1.28 -1.98
C THR A 212 2.13 -2.48 -1.27
N GLY A 213 1.04 -2.29 -0.54
CA GLY A 213 0.41 -3.37 0.24
C GLY A 213 1.32 -3.89 1.37
N GLY A 214 2.10 -3.00 1.97
CA GLY A 214 3.04 -3.33 3.03
C GLY A 214 2.38 -3.63 4.38
N TYR A 215 3.22 -3.81 5.39
CA TYR A 215 2.81 -4.20 6.74
C TYR A 215 1.70 -3.30 7.29
N LEU A 216 0.63 -3.90 7.77
CA LEU A 216 -0.66 -3.39 8.26
C LEU A 216 -1.64 -2.94 7.16
N VAL A 217 -1.21 -2.32 6.05
CA VAL A 217 -2.11 -1.99 4.92
C VAL A 217 -2.72 -3.24 4.30
N ASN A 218 -1.96 -4.33 4.29
CA ASN A 218 -2.37 -5.63 3.75
C ASN A 218 -3.61 -6.23 4.44
N LEU A 219 -3.86 -5.89 5.72
CA LEU A 219 -4.97 -6.45 6.51
C LEU A 219 -6.33 -6.13 5.89
N ARG A 220 -6.49 -4.91 5.35
CA ARG A 220 -7.74 -4.47 4.73
C ARG A 220 -8.17 -5.36 3.56
N ASP A 221 -7.22 -5.79 2.74
CA ASP A 221 -7.49 -6.56 1.54
C ASP A 221 -7.27 -8.07 1.73
N ASP A 222 -6.95 -8.50 2.97
CA ASP A 222 -6.62 -9.89 3.32
C ASP A 222 -5.50 -10.45 2.43
N ASP A 223 -4.47 -9.66 2.26
CA ASP A 223 -3.30 -9.98 1.44
C ASP A 223 -2.08 -10.30 2.32
N THR A 224 -1.14 -11.06 1.75
CA THR A 224 0.16 -11.25 2.40
C THR A 224 0.88 -9.92 2.51
N SER A 225 1.39 -9.61 3.71
CA SER A 225 2.15 -8.40 3.95
C SER A 225 3.40 -8.35 3.07
N LYS A 226 3.54 -7.26 2.34
CA LYS A 226 4.75 -6.93 1.60
C LYS A 226 5.64 -6.00 2.42
N SER A 227 6.81 -5.75 1.97
CA SER A 227 7.76 -4.77 2.50
C SER A 227 7.61 -3.49 1.69
N PRO A 228 7.61 -2.31 2.29
CA PRO A 228 7.93 -1.88 3.65
C PRO A 228 6.70 -1.71 4.57
N MET A 229 6.87 -0.91 5.65
CA MET A 229 5.74 -0.51 6.51
C MET A 229 4.81 0.46 5.79
N GLY A 230 3.52 0.06 5.66
CA GLY A 230 2.51 0.79 4.91
C GLY A 230 2.18 2.18 5.45
N HIS A 231 2.47 2.46 6.73
CA HIS A 231 2.19 3.76 7.33
C HIS A 231 3.05 4.90 6.76
N VAL A 232 4.24 4.59 6.22
CA VAL A 232 5.17 5.60 5.71
C VAL A 232 5.55 5.42 4.24
N ILE A 233 5.44 4.18 3.71
CA ILE A 233 5.72 3.90 2.30
C ILE A 233 4.61 3.01 1.74
N ASN A 234 3.94 3.51 0.70
CA ASN A 234 2.99 2.76 -0.11
C ASN A 234 3.04 3.28 -1.54
N MET A 235 4.18 3.03 -2.20
CA MET A 235 4.49 3.46 -3.57
C MET A 235 5.45 2.46 -4.20
N GLU A 236 5.62 2.51 -5.52
CA GLU A 236 6.46 1.62 -6.30
C GLU A 236 7.84 2.24 -6.56
N PHE A 237 8.89 1.44 -6.42
CA PHE A 237 10.28 1.83 -6.64
C PHE A 237 11.04 0.75 -7.36
N ASP A 238 12.00 1.15 -8.19
CA ASP A 238 13.07 0.30 -8.67
C ASP A 238 14.22 0.31 -7.65
N GLY A 239 14.78 -0.86 -7.34
CA GLY A 239 15.82 -0.84 -6.32
C GLY A 239 16.37 -2.20 -5.91
N ALA A 240 17.02 -2.21 -4.78
CA ALA A 240 17.64 -3.38 -4.20
C ALA A 240 17.35 -3.48 -2.70
N SER A 241 17.40 -4.70 -2.17
CA SER A 241 17.42 -4.90 -0.73
C SER A 241 18.30 -6.08 -0.34
N ALA A 242 18.88 -5.98 0.85
CA ALA A 242 19.62 -7.07 1.50
C ALA A 242 19.11 -7.23 2.93
N GLY A 243 18.67 -8.43 3.28
CA GLY A 243 18.13 -8.76 4.59
C GLY A 243 18.87 -9.92 5.24
N VAL A 244 18.84 -9.96 6.57
CA VAL A 244 19.37 -11.05 7.38
C VAL A 244 18.37 -11.44 8.45
N SER A 245 18.13 -12.74 8.59
CA SER A 245 17.36 -13.29 9.70
C SER A 245 18.26 -13.42 10.93
N LEU A 246 17.78 -12.88 12.04
CA LEU A 246 18.39 -12.93 13.36
C LEU A 246 17.54 -13.74 14.34
N ASP A 247 16.63 -14.58 13.81
CA ASP A 247 15.66 -15.39 14.55
C ASP A 247 16.30 -16.27 15.64
N LYS A 248 17.56 -16.67 15.45
CA LYS A 248 18.29 -17.42 16.48
C LYS A 248 18.56 -16.65 17.77
N PHE A 249 18.51 -15.33 17.76
CA PHE A 249 18.70 -14.49 18.94
C PHE A 249 17.37 -14.13 19.59
N VAL A 250 16.41 -13.69 18.77
CA VAL A 250 15.05 -13.34 19.18
C VAL A 250 14.09 -13.82 18.12
N THR A 251 12.98 -14.42 18.51
CA THR A 251 11.98 -14.98 17.60
C THR A 251 11.51 -13.95 16.58
N GLY A 252 11.63 -14.30 15.29
CA GLY A 252 11.22 -13.47 14.15
C GLY A 252 12.09 -12.22 13.90
N MET A 253 13.14 -12.00 14.71
CA MET A 253 14.02 -10.85 14.51
C MET A 253 14.64 -10.87 13.12
N ASN A 254 14.54 -9.76 12.41
CA ASN A 254 15.21 -9.59 11.12
C ASN A 254 15.56 -8.12 10.86
N PHE A 255 16.56 -7.92 10.03
CA PHE A 255 17.01 -6.61 9.58
C PHE A 255 17.15 -6.61 8.06
N LYS A 256 16.69 -5.53 7.41
CA LYS A 256 16.75 -5.38 5.95
C LYS A 256 17.16 -3.96 5.58
N LEU A 257 18.21 -3.84 4.78
CA LEU A 257 18.57 -2.59 4.10
C LEU A 257 17.82 -2.51 2.78
N CYS A 258 17.37 -1.31 2.42
CA CYS A 258 16.62 -1.04 1.21
C CYS A 258 17.19 0.18 0.49
N LEU A 259 17.30 0.07 -0.83
CA LEU A 259 17.67 1.16 -1.74
C LEU A 259 16.59 1.25 -2.81
N GLY A 260 16.20 2.47 -3.17
CA GLY A 260 15.17 2.70 -4.19
C GLY A 260 15.52 3.90 -5.05
N ARG A 261 15.03 3.87 -6.29
CA ARG A 261 15.06 4.99 -7.23
C ARG A 261 13.67 5.18 -7.81
N GLY A 262 13.13 6.39 -7.68
CA GLY A 262 11.80 6.74 -8.18
C GLY A 262 11.83 7.55 -9.47
N LEU A 263 12.94 8.24 -9.75
CA LEU A 263 13.14 9.01 -10.96
C LEU A 263 14.62 9.06 -11.32
N THR A 264 14.93 9.11 -12.62
CA THR A 264 16.27 9.38 -13.13
C THR A 264 16.26 10.67 -13.95
N ASN A 265 17.32 11.48 -13.81
CA ASN A 265 17.54 12.63 -14.66
C ASN A 265 18.25 12.30 -15.99
N ALA A 266 18.53 11.01 -16.23
CA ALA A 266 19.03 10.56 -17.54
C ALA A 266 17.90 10.55 -18.56
N LYS A 267 18.08 11.29 -19.65
CA LYS A 267 17.10 11.36 -20.73
C LYS A 267 17.60 10.68 -22.00
N SER A 268 16.70 9.97 -22.67
CA SER A 268 16.94 9.57 -24.05
C SER A 268 16.80 10.78 -24.96
N TRP A 269 17.58 10.84 -26.03
CA TRP A 269 17.48 11.94 -27.00
C TRP A 269 16.11 12.01 -27.69
N ALA A 270 15.32 10.95 -27.69
CA ALA A 270 13.92 10.99 -28.12
C ALA A 270 13.03 11.83 -27.19
N ASN A 271 13.38 11.99 -25.91
CA ASN A 271 12.67 12.81 -24.93
C ASN A 271 13.29 14.21 -24.74
N GLN A 272 14.40 14.49 -25.40
CA GLN A 272 15.05 15.81 -25.38
C GLN A 272 14.38 16.80 -26.32
N ALA A 273 13.39 16.36 -27.10
CA ALA A 273 12.55 17.25 -27.89
C ALA A 273 11.68 18.05 -26.92
N ASP A 274 12.12 19.24 -26.60
CA ASP A 274 11.25 20.25 -26.03
C ASP A 274 10.07 20.44 -26.97
N SER A 275 8.86 20.40 -26.45
CA SER A 275 7.61 20.39 -27.24
C SER A 275 7.41 21.60 -28.13
N ALA A 276 8.30 22.58 -28.09
CA ALA A 276 8.26 23.81 -28.88
C ALA A 276 9.24 23.83 -30.04
N THR A 277 10.21 22.92 -30.10
CA THR A 277 11.20 22.91 -31.18
C THR A 277 11.13 21.59 -31.94
N GLN A 278 10.97 21.67 -33.23
CA GLN A 278 11.02 20.52 -34.13
C GLN A 278 12.35 19.79 -33.91
N VAL A 279 12.26 18.53 -33.51
CA VAL A 279 13.42 17.66 -33.36
C VAL A 279 14.13 17.60 -34.70
N ASN A 280 15.32 18.15 -34.77
CA ASN A 280 16.19 17.88 -35.91
C ASN A 280 16.74 16.46 -35.73
N MET A 281 16.02 15.48 -36.23
CA MET A 281 16.38 14.07 -36.17
C MET A 281 17.68 13.73 -36.93
N GLN A 282 18.22 14.67 -37.68
CA GLN A 282 19.43 14.44 -38.50
C GLN A 282 20.73 14.71 -37.72
N THR A 283 20.68 15.49 -36.67
CA THR A 283 21.85 15.78 -35.81
C THR A 283 21.44 15.91 -34.35
N PRO A 284 21.33 14.81 -33.61
CA PRO A 284 21.10 14.90 -32.20
C PRO A 284 22.26 15.65 -31.53
N THR A 285 21.94 16.74 -30.86
CA THR A 285 22.95 17.63 -30.24
C THR A 285 23.49 17.12 -28.93
N SER A 286 22.85 16.11 -28.34
CA SER A 286 23.26 15.55 -27.07
C SER A 286 23.35 14.02 -27.11
N PRO A 287 24.35 13.42 -26.48
CA PRO A 287 24.41 11.96 -26.32
C PRO A 287 23.18 11.41 -25.58
N ASN A 288 22.85 10.13 -25.83
CA ASN A 288 21.73 9.47 -25.23
C ASN A 288 22.01 9.03 -23.78
N TYR A 289 21.01 9.12 -22.90
CA TYR A 289 21.08 8.72 -21.48
C TYR A 289 22.15 9.43 -20.63
N ILE A 290 22.56 10.62 -21.00
CA ILE A 290 23.39 11.45 -20.13
C ILE A 290 22.52 12.09 -19.02
N LYS A 291 23.17 12.44 -17.92
CA LYS A 291 22.55 13.31 -16.92
C LYS A 291 22.39 14.71 -17.52
N GLU A 292 21.20 15.26 -17.39
CA GLU A 292 20.98 16.67 -17.70
C GLU A 292 21.19 17.51 -16.43
N ASP A 293 21.97 18.57 -16.55
CA ASP A 293 22.02 19.64 -15.54
C ASP A 293 20.69 20.38 -15.62
N GLY A 294 19.78 20.05 -14.74
CA GLY A 294 18.41 20.54 -14.79
C GLY A 294 17.86 20.83 -13.39
N ALA A 295 16.62 21.28 -13.40
CA ALA A 295 15.92 21.60 -12.17
C ALA A 295 15.47 20.37 -11.37
N LEU A 296 15.45 19.19 -11.99
CA LEU A 296 14.99 17.94 -11.41
C LEU A 296 16.09 16.89 -11.45
N ASP A 297 16.63 16.56 -10.28
CA ASP A 297 17.66 15.54 -10.14
C ASP A 297 17.09 14.12 -10.02
N THR A 298 17.99 13.14 -10.02
CA THR A 298 17.64 11.75 -9.73
C THR A 298 17.11 11.63 -8.31
N ILE A 299 15.93 11.02 -8.16
CA ILE A 299 15.29 10.82 -6.86
C ILE A 299 15.62 9.42 -6.37
N ASP A 300 16.40 9.38 -5.32
CA ASP A 300 16.84 8.16 -4.67
C ASP A 300 16.26 8.04 -3.26
N MET A 301 16.18 6.81 -2.77
CA MET A 301 15.79 6.51 -1.40
C MET A 301 16.69 5.43 -0.82
N ALA A 302 17.09 5.62 0.43
CA ALA A 302 17.80 4.63 1.22
C ALA A 302 17.14 4.48 2.58
N GLY A 303 17.12 3.26 3.12
CA GLY A 303 16.52 3.05 4.43
C GLY A 303 16.69 1.62 4.93
N PHE A 304 16.08 1.34 6.07
CA PHE A 304 16.05 0.00 6.64
C PHE A 304 14.67 -0.34 7.21
N ILE A 305 14.44 -1.64 7.31
CA ILE A 305 13.33 -2.23 8.07
C ILE A 305 13.95 -3.12 9.13
N PHE A 306 13.54 -2.95 10.37
CA PHE A 306 13.97 -3.77 11.49
C PHE A 306 12.74 -4.30 12.23
N VAL A 307 12.65 -5.62 12.32
CA VAL A 307 11.64 -6.34 13.10
C VAL A 307 12.34 -6.88 14.32
N PRO A 308 12.22 -6.24 15.49
CA PRO A 308 12.86 -6.72 16.71
C PRO A 308 12.21 -7.99 17.27
N TYR A 309 10.93 -8.20 16.99
CA TYR A 309 10.19 -9.36 17.49
C TYR A 309 8.99 -9.67 16.59
N ASP A 310 8.79 -10.93 16.26
CA ASP A 310 7.60 -11.46 15.59
C ASP A 310 7.47 -12.96 15.88
N ASP A 311 6.56 -13.32 16.78
CA ASP A 311 6.25 -14.72 17.10
C ASP A 311 4.98 -15.21 16.38
N GLY A 312 4.36 -14.35 15.54
CA GLY A 312 3.13 -14.54 14.78
C GLY A 312 1.91 -14.03 15.53
N GLN A 313 1.88 -14.08 16.86
CA GLN A 313 0.83 -13.47 17.65
C GLN A 313 1.14 -12.01 17.96
N TYR A 314 2.35 -11.73 18.39
CA TYR A 314 2.83 -10.38 18.68
C TYR A 314 3.94 -10.01 17.69
N ALA A 315 3.81 -8.88 17.05
CA ALA A 315 4.83 -8.39 16.14
C ALA A 315 5.10 -6.91 16.37
N VAL A 316 6.38 -6.55 16.37
CA VAL A 316 6.85 -5.16 16.37
C VAL A 316 7.71 -4.96 15.14
N SER A 317 7.44 -3.89 14.39
CA SER A 317 8.23 -3.53 13.21
C SER A 317 8.59 -2.07 13.24
N THR A 318 9.79 -1.75 12.78
CA THR A 318 10.29 -0.38 12.66
C THR A 318 10.86 -0.16 11.27
N THR A 319 10.77 1.06 10.79
CA THR A 319 11.42 1.47 9.54
C THR A 319 11.91 2.90 9.65
N TRP A 320 12.98 3.18 8.93
CA TRP A 320 13.43 4.52 8.63
C TRP A 320 13.90 4.58 7.17
N TYR A 321 13.64 5.70 6.53
CA TYR A 321 14.19 5.99 5.20
C TYR A 321 14.53 7.47 5.08
N ARG A 322 15.43 7.78 4.16
CA ARG A 322 15.66 9.12 3.59
C ARG A 322 15.39 9.08 2.10
N GLY A 323 14.51 9.98 1.66
CA GLY A 323 14.32 10.33 0.26
C GLY A 323 15.20 11.51 -0.09
N PHE A 324 16.05 11.34 -1.11
CA PHE A 324 16.97 12.35 -1.61
C PHE A 324 16.38 13.02 -2.84
N ASN A 325 16.64 14.31 -3.00
CA ASN A 325 16.22 15.09 -4.17
C ASN A 325 14.72 15.05 -4.41
N VAL A 326 13.94 15.19 -3.35
CA VAL A 326 12.48 15.11 -3.41
C VAL A 326 11.96 16.21 -4.33
N PRO A 327 11.02 15.90 -5.28
CA PRO A 327 10.51 16.87 -6.25
C PRO A 327 9.42 17.73 -5.65
N GLY A 328 9.26 18.94 -6.19
CA GLY A 328 8.14 19.81 -5.87
C GLY A 328 7.80 20.73 -7.03
N LEU A 329 6.56 21.23 -7.05
CA LEU A 329 6.09 22.20 -8.02
C LEU A 329 6.60 23.59 -7.65
N THR A 330 7.33 24.22 -8.56
CA THR A 330 7.87 25.57 -8.39
C THR A 330 7.50 26.44 -9.59
N TYR A 331 7.72 27.74 -9.43
CA TYR A 331 7.58 28.70 -10.51
C TYR A 331 8.60 28.42 -11.62
N GLY A 332 8.13 28.12 -12.81
CA GLY A 332 8.95 27.82 -14.00
C GLY A 332 9.12 29.00 -14.97
N GLY A 333 8.52 30.15 -14.65
CA GLY A 333 8.54 31.33 -15.50
C GLY A 333 7.14 31.78 -15.97
N SER A 334 7.09 32.94 -16.60
CA SER A 334 5.85 33.43 -17.24
C SER A 334 5.66 32.79 -18.63
N THR A 335 4.42 32.51 -19.00
CA THR A 335 4.05 32.08 -20.35
C THR A 335 4.39 33.12 -21.42
N ASN A 336 4.55 34.38 -21.00
CA ASN A 336 5.03 35.48 -21.85
C ASN A 336 6.07 36.31 -21.09
N PRO A 337 7.37 36.11 -21.34
CA PRO A 337 8.44 36.84 -20.66
C PRO A 337 8.34 38.37 -20.75
N ALA A 338 7.69 38.89 -21.81
CA ALA A 338 7.45 40.32 -21.99
C ALA A 338 6.28 40.86 -21.14
N ASN A 339 5.46 40.00 -20.55
CA ASN A 339 4.36 40.36 -19.69
C ASN A 339 4.40 39.58 -18.37
N PRO A 340 4.96 40.17 -17.30
CA PRO A 340 5.03 39.52 -15.98
C PRO A 340 3.68 39.14 -15.37
N ALA A 341 2.60 39.73 -15.85
CA ALA A 341 1.23 39.39 -15.40
C ALA A 341 0.60 38.22 -16.19
N ALA A 342 1.31 37.67 -17.20
CA ALA A 342 0.82 36.48 -17.89
C ALA A 342 0.82 35.27 -16.96
N PRO A 343 -0.02 34.25 -17.21
CA PRO A 343 -0.03 33.04 -16.42
C PRO A 343 1.36 32.44 -16.26
N HIS A 344 1.63 31.89 -15.10
CA HIS A 344 2.91 31.28 -14.76
C HIS A 344 2.93 29.81 -15.14
N ILE A 345 4.07 29.33 -15.62
CA ILE A 345 4.32 27.92 -15.84
C ILE A 345 4.81 27.34 -14.52
N MET A 346 4.18 26.26 -14.07
CA MET A 346 4.71 25.46 -12.95
C MET A 346 5.69 24.42 -13.52
N ALA A 347 6.80 24.26 -12.83
CA ALA A 347 7.83 23.28 -13.18
C ALA A 347 8.15 22.41 -11.98
N LEU A 348 8.44 21.13 -12.22
CA LEU A 348 8.99 20.25 -11.21
C LEU A 348 10.48 20.54 -11.03
N LYS A 349 10.89 20.69 -9.78
CA LYS A 349 12.30 20.88 -9.38
C LYS A 349 12.59 20.04 -8.16
N THR A 350 13.85 19.72 -7.93
CA THR A 350 14.34 19.23 -6.64
C THR A 350 14.16 20.33 -5.59
N VAL A 351 13.60 19.98 -4.44
CA VAL A 351 13.28 20.95 -3.38
C VAL A 351 13.90 20.60 -2.03
N GLY A 352 14.64 19.49 -1.94
CA GLY A 352 15.35 19.06 -0.75
C GLY A 352 15.18 17.57 -0.46
N ASP A 353 15.50 17.17 0.75
CA ASP A 353 15.42 15.80 1.24
C ASP A 353 14.30 15.61 2.27
N MET A 354 13.95 14.37 2.56
CA MET A 354 12.97 14.06 3.59
C MET A 354 13.29 12.73 4.28
N ASP A 355 13.22 12.70 5.60
CA ASP A 355 13.22 11.48 6.39
C ASP A 355 11.78 11.03 6.70
N GLY A 356 11.56 9.74 6.72
CA GLY A 356 10.35 9.11 7.23
C GLY A 356 10.71 7.94 8.14
N MET A 357 9.98 7.82 9.26
CA MET A 357 10.18 6.73 10.19
C MET A 357 8.86 6.29 10.80
N ALA A 358 8.76 5.00 11.14
CA ALA A 358 7.61 4.46 11.84
C ALA A 358 7.99 3.30 12.75
N ILE A 359 7.18 3.14 13.81
CA ILE A 359 7.14 1.96 14.66
C ILE A 359 5.70 1.47 14.73
N SER A 360 5.51 0.17 14.60
CA SER A 360 4.19 -0.45 14.65
C SER A 360 4.21 -1.69 15.52
N ALA A 361 3.10 -1.93 16.21
CA ALA A 361 2.83 -3.16 16.94
C ALA A 361 1.52 -3.78 16.44
N LYS A 362 1.51 -5.09 16.31
CA LYS A 362 0.34 -5.91 15.95
C LYS A 362 0.18 -7.03 16.95
N VAL A 363 -1.06 -7.31 17.33
CA VAL A 363 -1.47 -8.49 18.09
C VAL A 363 -2.49 -9.24 17.26
N GLU A 364 -2.26 -10.52 17.01
CA GLU A 364 -3.13 -11.43 16.28
C GLU A 364 -3.58 -12.56 17.21
N GLY A 365 -4.89 -12.64 17.49
CA GLY A 365 -5.40 -13.52 18.53
C GLY A 365 -5.25 -12.91 19.93
N ILE A 366 -6.06 -11.88 20.24
CA ILE A 366 -5.99 -11.17 21.54
C ILE A 366 -6.51 -11.98 22.72
N GLY A 367 -7.18 -13.10 22.48
CA GLY A 367 -7.85 -13.91 23.47
C GLY A 367 -7.51 -15.38 23.37
N ASP A 368 -6.25 -15.71 23.11
CA ASP A 368 -5.74 -17.07 22.93
C ASP A 368 -6.27 -18.02 24.02
N GLY A 369 -7.06 -19.03 23.61
CA GLY A 369 -7.69 -19.99 24.49
C GLY A 369 -8.92 -19.50 25.26
N ILE A 370 -9.45 -18.28 24.99
CA ILE A 370 -10.70 -17.79 25.59
C ILE A 370 -11.89 -18.15 24.71
N ASN A 371 -11.87 -17.74 23.44
CA ASN A 371 -12.87 -18.08 22.43
C ASN A 371 -12.37 -17.73 21.02
N ASP A 372 -12.93 -18.41 20.02
CA ASP A 372 -12.56 -18.27 18.60
C ASP A 372 -12.67 -16.83 18.08
N PHE A 373 -13.64 -16.04 18.57
CA PHE A 373 -13.80 -14.64 18.14
C PHE A 373 -12.61 -13.78 18.55
N LEU A 374 -12.11 -13.94 19.76
CA LEU A 374 -10.95 -13.20 20.25
C LEU A 374 -9.65 -13.75 19.64
N ASP A 375 -9.58 -15.06 19.37
CA ASP A 375 -8.40 -15.70 18.77
C ASP A 375 -8.20 -15.26 17.31
N GLU A 376 -9.28 -14.93 16.57
CA GLU A 376 -9.21 -14.39 15.20
C GLU A 376 -9.16 -12.86 15.14
N THR A 377 -9.22 -12.17 16.30
CA THR A 377 -9.19 -10.71 16.36
C THR A 377 -7.75 -10.19 16.24
N ILE A 378 -7.55 -9.23 15.34
CA ILE A 378 -6.27 -8.53 15.15
C ILE A 378 -6.43 -7.09 15.64
N LEU A 379 -5.49 -6.64 16.47
CA LEU A 379 -5.34 -5.22 16.83
C LEU A 379 -3.98 -4.72 16.40
N PHE A 380 -3.91 -3.46 15.97
CA PHE A 380 -2.65 -2.82 15.68
C PHE A 380 -2.61 -1.34 16.04
N ALA A 381 -1.41 -0.87 16.28
CA ALA A 381 -1.09 0.54 16.46
C ALA A 381 0.21 0.86 15.74
N SER A 382 0.28 2.03 15.12
CA SER A 382 1.47 2.54 14.45
C SER A 382 1.65 4.03 14.74
N PHE A 383 2.87 4.42 15.07
CA PHE A 383 3.30 5.81 15.17
C PHE A 383 4.34 6.10 14.11
N ALA A 384 4.23 7.26 13.46
CA ALA A 384 5.14 7.66 12.40
C ALA A 384 5.53 9.13 12.51
N ALA A 385 6.71 9.46 11.98
CA ALA A 385 7.18 10.83 11.86
C ALA A 385 7.85 11.04 10.51
N SER A 386 7.75 12.27 10.00
CA SER A 386 8.48 12.77 8.83
C SER A 386 9.24 14.05 9.19
N ILE A 387 10.47 14.19 8.68
CA ILE A 387 11.31 15.37 8.89
C ILE A 387 11.74 15.86 7.52
N THR A 388 11.47 17.12 7.22
CA THR A 388 11.84 17.73 5.95
C THR A 388 13.18 18.46 6.06
N HIS A 389 13.95 18.43 4.98
CA HIS A 389 15.23 19.14 4.84
C HIS A 389 15.18 19.97 3.54
N PRO A 390 14.51 21.12 3.55
CA PRO A 390 14.32 21.92 2.34
C PRO A 390 15.59 22.61 1.90
N ASP A 391 15.81 22.64 0.59
CA ASP A 391 16.82 23.49 -0.04
C ASP A 391 16.29 24.92 -0.19
N ASN A 392 17.20 25.90 -0.25
CA ASN A 392 16.85 27.29 -0.47
C ASN A 392 16.51 27.56 -1.94
N ILE A 393 15.35 27.10 -2.38
CA ILE A 393 14.91 27.22 -3.78
C ILE A 393 14.12 28.49 -3.98
N THR A 394 14.58 29.33 -4.90
CA THR A 394 13.84 30.51 -5.34
C THR A 394 12.68 30.08 -6.22
N SER A 395 11.44 30.34 -5.75
CA SER A 395 10.21 30.10 -6.50
C SER A 395 10.07 31.09 -7.66
N HIS A 396 10.19 32.38 -7.37
CA HIS A 396 10.15 33.47 -8.35
C HIS A 396 10.82 34.73 -7.80
N MET A 397 11.20 35.62 -8.71
CA MET A 397 11.72 36.96 -8.35
C MET A 397 10.60 37.96 -8.30
N THR A 398 10.56 38.74 -7.25
CA THR A 398 9.68 39.92 -7.11
C THR A 398 10.51 41.19 -7.07
N PRO A 399 9.90 42.39 -7.23
CA PRO A 399 10.61 43.65 -7.01
C PRO A 399 11.21 43.81 -5.58
N MET A 400 10.70 43.06 -4.62
CA MET A 400 11.19 43.03 -3.24
C MET A 400 12.22 41.91 -2.96
N GLY A 401 12.60 41.14 -3.98
CA GLY A 401 13.59 40.06 -3.89
C GLY A 401 13.03 38.68 -4.23
N PRO A 402 13.85 37.63 -4.07
CA PRO A 402 13.44 36.26 -4.32
C PRO A 402 12.40 35.77 -3.30
N VAL A 403 11.38 35.09 -3.78
CA VAL A 403 10.42 34.35 -2.96
C VAL A 403 10.81 32.90 -2.95
N GLN A 404 11.03 32.33 -1.79
CA GLN A 404 11.37 30.92 -1.63
C GLN A 404 10.15 30.02 -1.77
N ALA A 405 10.38 28.80 -2.28
CA ALA A 405 9.33 27.82 -2.49
C ALA A 405 9.15 26.94 -1.25
N ALA A 406 7.96 27.01 -0.67
CA ALA A 406 7.53 26.05 0.35
C ALA A 406 6.71 24.90 -0.29
N THR A 407 7.26 24.25 -1.30
CA THR A 407 6.58 23.29 -2.17
C THR A 407 6.19 22.00 -1.44
N MET A 408 6.43 20.85 -2.03
CA MET A 408 6.15 19.53 -1.45
C MET A 408 6.60 19.40 0.01
N LEU A 409 7.68 20.06 0.43
CA LEU A 409 8.17 20.02 1.81
C LEU A 409 7.37 20.92 2.77
N GLY A 410 6.54 21.83 2.25
CA GLY A 410 5.53 22.60 3.00
C GLY A 410 6.06 23.74 3.85
N SER A 411 7.37 23.93 3.91
CA SER A 411 8.06 25.04 4.59
C SER A 411 9.40 25.28 3.92
N THR A 412 9.96 26.46 4.09
CA THR A 412 11.36 26.76 3.77
C THR A 412 12.30 26.37 4.91
N ASP A 413 11.76 26.07 6.08
CA ASP A 413 12.49 25.55 7.23
C ASP A 413 12.23 24.06 7.40
N SER A 414 13.12 23.36 8.10
CA SER A 414 12.93 21.96 8.46
C SER A 414 11.74 21.82 9.41
N GLU A 415 10.80 20.98 9.04
CA GLU A 415 9.58 20.74 9.80
C GLU A 415 9.41 19.26 10.14
N THR A 416 8.83 19.00 11.31
CA THR A 416 8.49 17.64 11.74
C THR A 416 6.98 17.43 11.71
N GLY A 417 6.56 16.45 10.94
CA GLY A 417 5.20 15.94 10.94
C GLY A 417 5.10 14.61 11.68
N THR A 418 3.97 14.36 12.32
CA THR A 418 3.70 13.10 13.03
C THR A 418 2.35 12.54 12.63
N SER A 419 2.23 11.22 12.72
CA SER A 419 0.97 10.51 12.52
C SER A 419 0.85 9.34 13.47
N PHE A 420 -0.38 8.99 13.82
CA PHE A 420 -0.67 7.72 14.47
C PHE A 420 -1.86 7.04 13.78
N TRP A 421 -1.77 5.73 13.67
CA TRP A 421 -2.72 4.89 12.99
C TRP A 421 -3.07 3.69 13.86
N LEU A 422 -4.35 3.50 14.10
CA LEU A 422 -4.90 2.43 14.93
C LEU A 422 -5.86 1.61 14.08
N GLY A 423 -5.92 0.32 14.31
CA GLY A 423 -6.89 -0.53 13.64
C GLY A 423 -7.22 -1.79 14.42
N ALA A 424 -8.39 -2.30 14.09
CA ALA A 424 -8.90 -3.57 14.55
C ALA A 424 -9.53 -4.34 13.39
N GLN A 425 -9.25 -5.63 13.30
CA GLN A 425 -9.92 -6.55 12.39
C GLN A 425 -10.54 -7.68 13.20
N LEU A 426 -11.84 -7.88 13.03
CA LEU A 426 -12.66 -8.81 13.79
C LEU A 426 -13.22 -9.87 12.84
N PRO A 427 -13.33 -11.13 13.24
CA PRO A 427 -14.08 -12.12 12.50
C PRO A 427 -15.58 -11.75 12.51
N ASN A 428 -16.27 -12.02 11.43
CA ASN A 428 -17.71 -11.85 11.38
C ASN A 428 -18.44 -13.21 11.45
N LEU A 429 -19.72 -13.17 11.83
CA LEU A 429 -20.55 -14.38 12.04
C LEU A 429 -20.74 -15.22 10.77
N THR A 430 -20.40 -14.70 9.59
CA THR A 430 -20.58 -15.36 8.29
C THR A 430 -19.26 -15.87 7.70
N GLY A 431 -18.19 -15.92 8.51
CA GLY A 431 -16.87 -16.39 8.08
C GLY A 431 -16.05 -15.38 7.29
N GLY A 432 -16.42 -14.10 7.35
CA GLY A 432 -15.66 -13.00 6.78
C GLY A 432 -14.98 -12.16 7.86
N LYS A 433 -14.57 -10.95 7.49
CA LYS A 433 -13.84 -10.04 8.37
C LYS A 433 -14.47 -8.64 8.36
N PHE A 434 -14.46 -8.00 9.53
CA PHE A 434 -14.86 -6.61 9.70
C PHE A 434 -13.68 -5.82 10.25
N GLY A 435 -13.32 -4.73 9.61
CA GLY A 435 -12.20 -3.89 10.07
C GLY A 435 -12.63 -2.46 10.36
N LEU A 436 -11.96 -1.86 11.33
CA LEU A 436 -12.08 -0.46 11.70
C LEU A 436 -10.68 0.14 11.80
N GLU A 437 -10.49 1.32 11.20
CA GLU A 437 -9.22 2.01 11.24
C GLU A 437 -9.41 3.50 11.49
N TYR A 438 -8.49 4.08 12.23
CA TYR A 438 -8.39 5.51 12.47
C TYR A 438 -6.96 5.97 12.26
N ASN A 439 -6.76 7.02 11.46
CA ASN A 439 -5.48 7.68 11.27
C ASN A 439 -5.60 9.18 11.59
N HIS A 440 -4.56 9.72 12.20
CA HIS A 440 -4.41 11.14 12.45
C HIS A 440 -3.04 11.61 12.01
N GLY A 441 -3.01 12.66 11.16
CA GLY A 441 -1.77 13.32 10.75
C GLY A 441 -1.72 14.78 11.20
N SER A 442 -0.58 15.21 11.69
CA SER A 442 -0.31 16.59 12.11
C SER A 442 -0.15 17.54 10.91
N LYS A 443 0.01 18.84 11.18
CA LYS A 443 0.12 19.90 10.16
C LYS A 443 1.20 19.63 9.09
N TYR A 444 2.36 19.14 9.48
CA TYR A 444 3.49 18.92 8.56
C TYR A 444 3.71 17.45 8.21
N TRP A 445 2.75 16.57 8.52
CA TRP A 445 2.85 15.15 8.19
C TRP A 445 2.95 14.90 6.68
N ARG A 446 3.95 14.08 6.26
CA ARG A 446 4.28 13.80 4.85
C ARG A 446 4.85 12.40 4.69
N PRO A 447 4.05 11.37 4.43
CA PRO A 447 4.53 10.03 4.08
C PRO A 447 4.63 9.87 2.57
N PHE A 448 5.29 8.81 2.12
CA PHE A 448 5.22 8.32 0.74
C PHE A 448 4.11 7.27 0.56
N THR A 449 2.85 7.63 0.86
CA THR A 449 1.71 6.70 0.84
C THR A 449 0.64 7.05 -0.20
N TYR A 450 0.97 7.87 -1.19
CA TYR A 450 0.01 8.33 -2.21
C TYR A 450 -0.37 7.26 -3.23
N GLY A 451 0.33 6.11 -3.27
CA GLY A 451 -0.06 4.91 -4.01
C GLY A 451 -1.09 4.04 -3.28
N GLU A 452 -1.66 4.51 -2.18
CA GLU A 452 -2.70 3.79 -1.46
C GLU A 452 -3.98 3.65 -2.31
N ASP A 453 -4.59 2.46 -2.26
CA ASP A 453 -5.80 2.11 -3.02
C ASP A 453 -7.05 2.83 -2.48
N THR A 454 -7.11 4.14 -2.69
CA THR A 454 -8.27 4.99 -2.41
C THR A 454 -8.53 5.95 -3.56
N MET A 455 -9.80 6.29 -3.81
CA MET A 455 -10.16 7.27 -4.84
C MET A 455 -10.19 8.71 -4.33
N ILE A 456 -10.26 8.90 -3.01
CA ILE A 456 -10.41 10.22 -2.37
C ILE A 456 -9.11 10.77 -1.77
N GLY A 457 -7.97 10.13 -2.04
CA GLY A 457 -6.67 10.44 -1.46
C GLY A 457 -6.24 9.41 -0.43
N SER A 458 -4.97 9.44 -0.02
CA SER A 458 -4.44 8.51 0.97
C SER A 458 -4.95 8.85 2.37
N LYS A 459 -5.61 7.89 3.03
CA LYS A 459 -6.01 8.03 4.44
C LYS A 459 -4.78 8.17 5.35
N LEU A 460 -3.66 7.55 4.98
CA LEU A 460 -2.41 7.56 5.76
C LEU A 460 -1.61 8.86 5.58
N ALA A 461 -1.83 9.60 4.48
CA ALA A 461 -1.20 10.90 4.23
C ALA A 461 -2.04 12.09 4.75
N ALA A 462 -3.25 11.86 5.22
CA ALA A 462 -4.16 12.93 5.63
C ALA A 462 -3.58 13.81 6.74
N ARG A 463 -3.55 15.12 6.53
CA ARG A 463 -3.27 16.12 7.57
C ARG A 463 -4.55 16.50 8.27
N GLY A 464 -4.98 15.66 9.19
CA GLY A 464 -6.27 15.69 9.85
C GLY A 464 -6.64 14.30 10.31
N ASP A 465 -7.91 13.96 10.22
CA ASP A 465 -8.45 12.70 10.71
C ASP A 465 -8.98 11.85 9.53
N ALA A 466 -8.66 10.57 9.50
CA ALA A 466 -9.20 9.62 8.55
C ALA A 466 -9.78 8.41 9.30
N TYR A 467 -10.93 7.97 8.84
CA TYR A 467 -11.66 6.83 9.38
C TYR A 467 -11.96 5.86 8.24
N GLU A 468 -11.76 4.58 8.47
CA GLU A 468 -12.14 3.55 7.52
C GLU A 468 -12.84 2.40 8.25
N ALA A 469 -13.92 1.92 7.65
CA ALA A 469 -14.60 0.70 8.05
C ALA A 469 -14.75 -0.19 6.82
N TYR A 470 -14.48 -1.48 6.95
CA TYR A 470 -14.66 -2.42 5.86
C TYR A 470 -15.24 -3.75 6.34
N TRP A 471 -16.01 -4.37 5.47
CA TRP A 471 -16.54 -5.70 5.66
C TRP A 471 -16.20 -6.54 4.44
N THR A 472 -15.39 -7.57 4.66
CA THR A 472 -14.99 -8.54 3.64
C THR A 472 -15.73 -9.84 3.86
N GLN A 473 -16.34 -10.37 2.81
CA GLN A 473 -17.11 -11.61 2.83
C GLN A 473 -16.62 -12.55 1.74
N PRO A 474 -16.05 -13.73 2.07
CA PRO A 474 -15.86 -14.82 1.13
C PRO A 474 -17.21 -15.29 0.59
N LEU A 475 -17.34 -15.41 -0.71
CA LEU A 475 -18.55 -15.90 -1.39
C LEU A 475 -18.33 -17.31 -1.94
N ILE A 476 -17.15 -17.58 -2.51
CA ILE A 476 -16.77 -18.90 -3.01
C ILE A 476 -15.37 -19.21 -2.48
N LYS A 477 -15.29 -19.87 -1.33
CA LYS A 477 -14.02 -20.22 -0.66
C LYS A 477 -13.07 -19.01 -0.64
N ASP A 478 -11.79 -19.24 -0.98
CA ASP A 478 -10.76 -18.19 -1.04
C ASP A 478 -10.63 -17.56 -2.45
N VAL A 479 -11.48 -18.02 -3.41
CA VAL A 479 -11.36 -17.64 -4.82
C VAL A 479 -12.17 -16.38 -5.15
N PHE A 480 -13.35 -16.21 -4.53
CA PHE A 480 -14.22 -15.09 -4.85
C PHE A 480 -14.78 -14.45 -3.58
N SER A 481 -14.57 -13.16 -3.44
CA SER A 481 -14.98 -12.38 -2.27
C SER A 481 -15.67 -11.07 -2.66
N MET A 482 -16.42 -10.51 -1.74
CA MET A 482 -16.99 -9.17 -1.79
C MET A 482 -16.44 -8.35 -0.63
N GLN A 483 -16.19 -7.07 -0.86
CA GLN A 483 -15.92 -6.11 0.23
C GLN A 483 -16.81 -4.88 0.07
N VAL A 484 -17.35 -4.42 1.19
CA VAL A 484 -17.95 -3.09 1.33
C VAL A 484 -17.03 -2.28 2.22
N ARG A 485 -16.62 -1.10 1.75
CA ARG A 485 -15.69 -0.21 2.45
C ARG A 485 -16.23 1.21 2.49
N TYR A 486 -16.13 1.84 3.63
CA TYR A 486 -16.39 3.25 3.82
C TYR A 486 -15.13 3.94 4.31
N THR A 487 -14.66 4.93 3.57
CA THR A 487 -13.51 5.77 3.93
C THR A 487 -13.98 7.21 4.06
N TYR A 488 -13.63 7.85 5.17
CA TYR A 488 -13.93 9.24 5.43
C TYR A 488 -12.67 9.98 5.88
N ILE A 489 -12.34 11.07 5.20
CA ILE A 489 -11.20 11.93 5.53
C ILE A 489 -11.71 13.33 5.85
N LYS A 490 -11.29 13.86 7.01
CA LYS A 490 -11.49 15.25 7.40
C LYS A 490 -10.14 15.94 7.43
N TYR A 491 -9.86 16.73 6.43
CA TYR A 491 -8.66 17.54 6.36
C TYR A 491 -8.74 18.71 7.32
N LYS A 492 -7.77 18.86 8.19
CA LYS A 492 -7.60 20.02 9.10
C LYS A 492 -6.68 21.07 8.49
N TYR A 493 -5.77 20.60 7.63
CA TYR A 493 -4.80 21.44 6.94
C TYR A 493 -4.79 21.14 5.45
N THR A 494 -4.42 22.14 4.64
CA THR A 494 -4.37 22.05 3.19
C THR A 494 -3.24 21.18 2.69
N GLY A 495 -3.34 20.74 1.42
CA GLY A 495 -2.26 20.20 0.60
C GLY A 495 -2.03 18.70 0.68
N SER A 496 -2.58 17.97 1.65
CA SER A 496 -2.36 16.51 1.74
C SER A 496 -3.22 15.70 0.75
N ASP A 497 -4.16 16.33 0.09
CA ASP A 497 -4.94 15.79 -1.03
C ASP A 497 -4.26 16.02 -2.40
N GLY A 498 -3.20 16.83 -2.43
CA GLY A 498 -2.37 17.08 -3.60
C GLY A 498 -1.27 16.04 -3.79
N PHE A 499 -0.55 16.17 -4.91
CA PHE A 499 0.58 15.31 -5.25
C PHE A 499 1.67 15.37 -4.18
N PHE A 500 1.98 14.26 -3.54
CA PHE A 500 2.92 14.16 -2.42
C PHE A 500 2.72 15.20 -1.31
N GLY A 501 1.51 15.75 -1.18
CA GLY A 501 1.25 16.86 -0.29
C GLY A 501 1.82 18.20 -0.79
N ASP A 502 2.05 18.35 -2.08
CA ASP A 502 2.59 19.55 -2.72
C ASP A 502 1.54 20.66 -2.87
N GLY A 503 0.90 21.01 -1.77
CA GLY A 503 -0.04 22.14 -1.67
C GLY A 503 0.61 23.37 -1.05
N GLY A 504 1.95 23.47 -1.04
CA GLY A 504 2.67 24.55 -0.40
C GLY A 504 2.65 24.48 1.13
N THR A 505 2.76 25.61 1.82
CA THR A 505 2.70 25.68 3.28
C THR A 505 1.31 25.24 3.78
N PRO A 506 1.22 24.25 4.67
CA PRO A 506 -0.06 23.82 5.21
C PRO A 506 -0.74 24.92 6.00
N MET A 507 -1.97 25.22 5.66
CA MET A 507 -2.84 26.21 6.31
C MET A 507 -4.07 25.51 6.88
N THR A 508 -4.64 26.07 7.93
CA THR A 508 -5.99 25.67 8.36
C THR A 508 -7.02 26.02 7.30
N MET A 509 -8.17 25.37 7.31
CA MET A 509 -9.25 25.67 6.35
C MET A 509 -9.70 27.12 6.41
N SER A 510 -9.71 27.72 7.60
CA SER A 510 -10.07 29.15 7.78
C SER A 510 -9.02 30.12 7.24
N GLU A 511 -7.72 29.82 7.42
CA GLU A 511 -6.63 30.62 6.83
C GLU A 511 -6.68 30.56 5.30
N ALA A 512 -6.89 29.37 4.73
CA ALA A 512 -7.01 29.19 3.30
C ALA A 512 -8.20 29.98 2.71
N GLN A 513 -9.36 29.96 3.38
CA GLN A 513 -10.52 30.74 2.99
C GLN A 513 -10.27 32.27 3.06
N ALA A 514 -9.57 32.72 4.10
CA ALA A 514 -9.19 34.13 4.21
C ALA A 514 -8.28 34.61 3.07
N MET A 515 -7.51 33.67 2.46
CA MET A 515 -6.70 33.92 1.26
C MET A 515 -7.46 33.72 -0.05
N GLY A 516 -8.77 33.50 -0.01
CA GLY A 516 -9.61 33.29 -1.20
C GLY A 516 -9.52 31.88 -1.81
N MET A 517 -8.93 30.89 -1.11
CA MET A 517 -8.89 29.50 -1.52
C MET A 517 -10.12 28.74 -0.99
N ASP A 518 -10.50 27.69 -1.70
CA ASP A 518 -11.61 26.82 -1.27
C ASP A 518 -11.18 25.35 -1.32
N PRO A 519 -10.27 24.92 -0.41
CA PRO A 519 -9.76 23.56 -0.40
C PRO A 519 -10.83 22.55 0.04
N VAL A 520 -10.60 21.28 -0.31
CA VAL A 520 -11.42 20.18 0.20
C VAL A 520 -11.23 20.05 1.70
N GLU A 521 -12.32 20.18 2.47
CA GLU A 521 -12.36 19.97 3.93
C GLU A 521 -12.69 18.51 4.27
N LYS A 522 -13.60 17.89 3.48
CA LYS A 522 -14.06 16.52 3.74
C LYS A 522 -14.15 15.75 2.45
N ALA A 523 -13.68 14.50 2.50
CA ALA A 523 -13.82 13.55 1.42
C ALA A 523 -14.34 12.22 1.98
N GLN A 524 -15.25 11.58 1.25
CA GLN A 524 -15.76 10.26 1.62
C GLN A 524 -16.00 9.40 0.39
N ASP A 525 -15.82 8.09 0.57
CA ASP A 525 -16.05 7.07 -0.43
C ASP A 525 -16.79 5.89 0.18
N ILE A 526 -17.83 5.44 -0.52
CA ILE A 526 -18.43 4.13 -0.29
C ILE A 526 -18.05 3.27 -1.48
N ARG A 527 -17.15 2.30 -1.25
CA ARG A 527 -16.71 1.35 -2.25
C ARG A 527 -17.36 -0.01 -2.01
N VAL A 528 -17.86 -0.60 -3.08
CA VAL A 528 -18.27 -2.02 -3.11
C VAL A 528 -17.47 -2.69 -4.21
N TYR A 529 -16.78 -3.79 -3.91
CA TYR A 529 -16.09 -4.53 -4.94
C TYR A 529 -16.29 -6.04 -4.83
N PHE A 530 -16.17 -6.70 -5.97
CA PHE A 530 -16.02 -8.14 -6.08
C PHE A 530 -14.60 -8.43 -6.54
N ARG A 531 -13.95 -9.41 -5.91
CA ARG A 531 -12.57 -9.80 -6.17
C ARG A 531 -12.47 -11.29 -6.42
N TYR A 532 -11.86 -11.65 -7.54
CA TYR A 532 -11.48 -13.00 -7.92
C TYR A 532 -9.99 -13.16 -7.74
N ARG A 533 -9.58 -14.26 -7.08
CA ARG A 533 -8.16 -14.64 -6.87
C ARG A 533 -7.95 -16.10 -7.23
N TYR A 534 -6.91 -16.38 -8.01
CA TYR A 534 -6.52 -17.75 -8.36
C TYR A 534 -5.00 -17.84 -8.50
#